data_269c5b5cfec68044fb5515e495a394e5
#
_entry.id   269c5b5cfec68044fb5515e495a394e5
#
_cell.length_a   1.000
_cell.length_b   1.000
_cell.length_c   1.000
_cell.angle_alpha   90.00
_cell.angle_beta   90.00
_cell.angle_gamma   90.00
#
_symmetry.space_group_name_H-M   'P 1'
#
loop_
_entity.id
_entity.type
_entity.pdbx_description
1 polymer ?
#
loop_
_entity_poly.entity_id
_entity_poly.type
_entity_poly.pdbx_seq_one_letter_code
_entity_poly.pdbx_strand_id
1 'polypeptide(L)'
;MAIPNYLQKISETLWEIPKSFKKGMRVPARIYATETLIEGMEEGVFDQISNVATLPGIINYALCMPDGHWGYGFPIGGTAAFDPVKGVISPGGIGFDINCGMRLIKTDLALDEVQPYIERLVNSLFGAIPTGVGGEGNIKMTRDEFRALAEQGARWCVKHGYGRKEDLERTEDGGSASGADVSKVSERAVERGFKQVGTLGSGNHYLEIQTVSSEDIFDPETAAAFGITRPNQVVVMFHCGSRGFGHQIATDYLKLFVENGAVPGIDRELASAPFSSKLGKDYYAAMNCAINMAFANRQIIFHRIREVFSHIFHQSPDALGIEQVYDVAHNTARLEQHEIDGHVREILVHRKGATRAFAPNMPGLPSCYRDTGQPVIIGGSMQSGSYLLAGVESGSKTFYTTAHGSGRVMSRRKAKKMFDSRKIQKEMEQCGTYVRTASYSGLAEEAGAAYKNIDDVVEATR
;
A
#
# COMPACT_ATOMS: atom_id res chain seq x y z
N MET A 1 23.14 14.28 0.49
CA MET A 1 23.21 15.79 0.46
C MET A 1 23.48 16.29 1.87
N ALA A 2 23.95 17.53 2.03
CA ALA A 2 24.00 18.09 3.40
C ALA A 2 22.57 18.25 3.94
N ILE A 3 22.37 17.96 5.22
CA ILE A 3 21.07 18.12 5.88
C ILE A 3 20.69 19.60 5.83
N PRO A 4 19.49 19.97 5.35
CA PRO A 4 19.05 21.35 5.29
C PRO A 4 19.05 22.02 6.68
N ASN A 5 19.55 23.23 6.78
CA ASN A 5 19.69 23.96 8.05
C ASN A 5 18.36 24.32 8.73
N TYR A 6 17.26 24.29 8.02
CA TYR A 6 15.91 24.50 8.56
C TYR A 6 15.31 23.22 9.18
N LEU A 7 15.90 22.06 8.95
CA LEU A 7 15.43 20.79 9.48
C LEU A 7 16.02 20.58 10.88
N GLN A 8 15.15 20.47 11.86
CA GLN A 8 15.50 20.33 13.28
C GLN A 8 15.47 18.85 13.68
N LYS A 9 16.59 18.31 14.18
CA LYS A 9 16.64 16.96 14.75
C LYS A 9 15.96 16.96 16.12
N ILE A 10 14.88 16.22 16.26
CA ILE A 10 14.09 16.08 17.50
C ILE A 10 14.54 14.84 18.28
N SER A 11 14.82 13.74 17.59
CA SER A 11 15.38 12.50 18.14
C SER A 11 16.25 11.80 17.09
N GLU A 12 16.74 10.60 17.36
CA GLU A 12 17.56 9.83 16.42
C GLU A 12 16.83 9.51 15.10
N THR A 13 15.50 9.39 15.16
CA THR A 13 14.67 9.02 14.00
C THR A 13 13.56 10.03 13.69
N LEU A 14 13.54 11.21 14.35
CA LEU A 14 12.51 12.21 14.15
C LEU A 14 13.10 13.57 13.85
N TRP A 15 12.65 14.17 12.74
CA TRP A 15 13.03 15.51 12.28
C TRP A 15 11.79 16.38 12.11
N GLU A 16 11.93 17.67 12.30
CA GLU A 16 10.82 18.62 12.17
C GLU A 16 11.21 19.84 11.31
N ILE A 17 10.31 20.19 10.38
CA ILE A 17 10.32 21.48 9.69
C ILE A 17 9.34 22.38 10.46
N PRO A 18 9.83 23.47 11.09
CA PRO A 18 8.98 24.31 11.92
C PRO A 18 7.91 25.02 11.08
N LYS A 19 6.74 25.26 11.68
CA LYS A 19 5.63 25.98 11.05
C LYS A 19 6.03 27.34 10.44
N SER A 20 7.04 27.99 10.97
CA SER A 20 7.56 29.28 10.49
C SER A 20 8.38 29.19 9.20
N PHE A 21 8.76 27.97 8.78
CA PHE A 21 9.61 27.74 7.59
C PHE A 21 8.99 28.31 6.32
N LYS A 22 7.69 28.09 6.10
CA LYS A 22 7.00 28.50 4.90
C LYS A 22 5.70 29.25 5.22
N LYS A 23 5.49 30.39 4.57
CA LYS A 23 4.23 31.15 4.71
C LYS A 23 3.04 30.28 4.36
N GLY A 24 2.05 30.23 5.26
CA GLY A 24 0.82 29.47 5.06
C GLY A 24 0.79 28.10 5.73
N MET A 25 1.92 27.58 6.23
CA MET A 25 1.92 26.38 7.06
C MET A 25 1.03 26.59 8.29
N ARG A 26 0.14 25.65 8.52
CA ARG A 26 -0.82 25.64 9.63
C ARG A 26 -0.31 24.82 10.80
N VAL A 27 0.52 23.83 10.51
CA VAL A 27 1.16 22.89 11.43
C VAL A 27 2.62 22.71 11.05
N PRO A 28 3.49 22.20 11.93
CA PRO A 28 4.83 21.74 11.56
C PRO A 28 4.74 20.50 10.66
N ALA A 29 5.82 20.23 9.91
CA ALA A 29 5.96 18.96 9.21
C ALA A 29 7.00 18.09 9.94
N ARG A 30 6.71 16.80 10.13
CA ARG A 30 7.59 15.82 10.77
C ARG A 30 8.00 14.73 9.80
N ILE A 31 9.26 14.34 9.87
CA ILE A 31 9.83 13.32 9.02
C ILE A 31 10.46 12.27 9.93
N TYR A 32 9.99 11.03 9.79
CA TYR A 32 10.55 9.89 10.48
C TYR A 32 11.65 9.30 9.60
N ALA A 33 12.89 9.40 10.01
CA ALA A 33 14.03 8.92 9.25
C ALA A 33 15.30 8.92 10.13
N THR A 34 16.18 7.94 9.90
CA THR A 34 17.57 8.02 10.38
C THR A 34 18.32 9.16 9.68
N GLU A 35 19.45 9.56 10.19
CA GLU A 35 20.30 10.59 9.58
C GLU A 35 20.72 10.18 8.15
N THR A 36 21.09 8.92 7.95
CA THR A 36 21.42 8.35 6.63
C THR A 36 20.26 8.50 5.63
N LEU A 37 19.02 8.22 6.07
CA LEU A 37 17.84 8.38 5.21
C LEU A 37 17.55 9.85 4.86
N ILE A 38 17.75 10.77 5.81
CA ILE A 38 17.59 12.23 5.58
C ILE A 38 18.62 12.73 4.57
N GLU A 39 19.90 12.36 4.69
CA GLU A 39 20.95 12.74 3.76
C GLU A 39 20.70 12.25 2.32
N GLY A 40 20.05 11.09 2.19
CA GLY A 40 19.63 10.49 0.93
C GLY A 40 18.29 10.98 0.39
N MET A 41 17.52 11.76 1.17
CA MET A 41 16.17 12.18 0.79
C MET A 41 16.20 13.33 -0.24
N GLU A 42 15.35 13.27 -1.25
CA GLU A 42 15.23 14.32 -2.27
C GLU A 42 14.67 15.61 -1.66
N GLU A 43 15.25 16.77 -1.99
CA GLU A 43 14.82 18.08 -1.49
C GLU A 43 13.32 18.35 -1.73
N GLY A 44 12.80 17.88 -2.86
CA GLY A 44 11.38 18.03 -3.18
C GLY A 44 10.44 17.33 -2.20
N VAL A 45 10.90 16.35 -1.42
CA VAL A 45 10.08 15.73 -0.36
C VAL A 45 9.81 16.73 0.77
N PHE A 46 10.82 17.51 1.16
CA PHE A 46 10.68 18.54 2.19
C PHE A 46 9.74 19.67 1.75
N ASP A 47 9.83 20.07 0.47
CA ASP A 47 8.91 21.03 -0.10
C ASP A 47 7.47 20.50 -0.16
N GLN A 48 7.28 19.26 -0.61
CA GLN A 48 5.95 18.64 -0.70
C GLN A 48 5.30 18.52 0.67
N ILE A 49 6.02 18.02 1.69
CA ILE A 49 5.42 17.87 3.01
C ILE A 49 5.13 19.23 3.68
N SER A 50 5.96 20.24 3.40
CA SER A 50 5.70 21.61 3.84
C SER A 50 4.45 22.22 3.15
N ASN A 51 4.22 21.88 1.87
CA ASN A 51 2.99 22.28 1.15
C ASN A 51 1.76 21.60 1.74
N VAL A 52 1.85 20.31 2.09
CA VAL A 52 0.77 19.57 2.78
C VAL A 52 0.39 20.24 4.10
N ALA A 53 1.37 20.73 4.85
CA ALA A 53 1.14 21.44 6.12
C ALA A 53 0.35 22.76 5.97
N THR A 54 0.14 23.25 4.76
CA THR A 54 -0.68 24.44 4.49
C THR A 54 -2.17 24.15 4.29
N LEU A 55 -2.55 22.89 4.12
CA LEU A 55 -3.92 22.50 3.77
C LEU A 55 -4.92 22.85 4.89
N PRO A 56 -6.12 23.33 4.54
CA PRO A 56 -7.15 23.68 5.52
C PRO A 56 -7.57 22.50 6.41
N GLY A 57 -7.75 22.75 7.70
CA GLY A 57 -8.23 21.77 8.66
C GLY A 57 -7.28 20.62 8.98
N ILE A 58 -6.01 20.74 8.58
CA ILE A 58 -4.98 19.77 8.99
C ILE A 58 -4.79 19.76 10.50
N ILE A 59 -4.59 18.57 11.06
CA ILE A 59 -4.47 18.33 12.51
C ILE A 59 -3.02 17.97 12.85
N ASN A 60 -2.49 18.56 13.91
CA ASN A 60 -1.21 18.32 14.56
C ASN A 60 0.00 18.47 13.63
N TYR A 61 0.19 17.60 12.65
CA TYR A 61 1.39 17.53 11.80
C TYR A 61 1.06 17.07 10.38
N ALA A 62 1.87 17.53 9.42
CA ALA A 62 2.06 16.83 8.15
C ALA A 62 3.22 15.84 8.35
N LEU A 63 3.02 14.57 8.05
CA LEU A 63 3.97 13.50 8.36
C LEU A 63 4.55 12.88 7.09
N CYS A 64 5.85 12.56 7.13
CA CYS A 64 6.52 11.78 6.10
C CYS A 64 7.21 10.57 6.76
N MET A 65 6.92 9.37 6.27
CA MET A 65 7.46 8.11 6.74
C MET A 65 8.90 7.89 6.19
N PRO A 66 9.68 6.95 6.76
CA PRO A 66 11.08 6.73 6.39
C PRO A 66 11.34 6.44 4.91
N ASP A 67 10.40 5.80 4.25
CA ASP A 67 10.43 5.48 2.83
C ASP A 67 10.11 6.69 1.92
N GLY A 68 10.02 7.89 2.50
CA GLY A 68 9.68 9.15 1.83
C GLY A 68 10.49 9.41 0.55
N HIS A 69 9.79 9.66 -0.56
CA HIS A 69 10.40 10.05 -1.84
C HIS A 69 9.42 10.91 -2.66
N TRP A 70 9.92 11.49 -3.77
CA TRP A 70 9.12 12.42 -4.58
C TRP A 70 7.83 11.78 -5.10
N GLY A 71 6.68 12.41 -4.81
CA GLY A 71 5.36 12.03 -5.26
C GLY A 71 4.69 13.11 -6.10
N TYR A 72 3.37 12.99 -6.30
CA TYR A 72 2.48 14.00 -6.87
C TYR A 72 1.64 14.61 -5.74
N GLY A 73 1.78 15.89 -5.46
CA GLY A 73 1.11 16.59 -4.36
C GLY A 73 1.70 16.23 -2.99
N PHE A 74 1.24 15.16 -2.36
CA PHE A 74 1.95 14.59 -1.20
C PHE A 74 3.20 13.85 -1.65
N PRO A 75 4.27 13.83 -0.83
CA PRO A 75 5.33 12.85 -1.04
C PRO A 75 4.76 11.44 -0.90
N ILE A 76 5.40 10.43 -1.52
CA ILE A 76 5.17 9.04 -1.15
C ILE A 76 5.75 8.85 0.26
N GLY A 77 5.10 8.10 1.13
CA GLY A 77 5.35 8.09 2.58
C GLY A 77 4.59 9.19 3.32
N GLY A 78 3.80 10.02 2.60
CA GLY A 78 3.08 11.14 3.17
C GLY A 78 1.80 10.76 3.91
N THR A 79 1.59 11.34 5.09
CA THR A 79 0.37 11.18 5.90
C THR A 79 -0.08 12.51 6.46
N ALA A 80 -1.39 12.76 6.42
CA ALA A 80 -1.99 13.92 7.06
C ALA A 80 -3.42 13.63 7.50
N ALA A 81 -3.77 14.08 8.69
CA ALA A 81 -5.12 13.99 9.24
C ALA A 81 -5.84 15.33 9.13
N PHE A 82 -7.13 15.30 8.83
CA PHE A 82 -7.95 16.48 8.66
C PHE A 82 -9.24 16.40 9.49
N ASP A 83 -9.68 17.54 9.98
CA ASP A 83 -10.99 17.71 10.59
C ASP A 83 -12.09 17.48 9.52
N PRO A 84 -13.07 16.60 9.73
CA PRO A 84 -14.07 16.26 8.72
C PRO A 84 -15.00 17.42 8.32
N VAL A 85 -15.10 18.45 9.16
CA VAL A 85 -15.98 19.61 8.92
C VAL A 85 -15.19 20.75 8.26
N LYS A 86 -13.98 21.06 8.77
CA LYS A 86 -13.17 22.19 8.35
C LYS A 86 -12.05 21.82 7.39
N GLY A 87 -11.78 20.54 7.23
CA GLY A 87 -10.68 20.01 6.44
C GLY A 87 -11.07 19.66 5.02
N VAL A 88 -10.09 19.12 4.32
CA VAL A 88 -10.18 18.81 2.89
C VAL A 88 -9.93 17.34 2.60
N ILE A 89 -10.40 16.91 1.42
CA ILE A 89 -9.99 15.67 0.77
C ILE A 89 -9.26 15.99 -0.52
N SER A 90 -8.10 15.31 -0.77
CA SER A 90 -7.24 15.56 -1.92
C SER A 90 -6.86 14.26 -2.63
N PRO A 91 -7.08 14.13 -3.95
CA PRO A 91 -6.54 13.00 -4.73
C PRO A 91 -5.01 12.93 -4.67
N GLY A 92 -4.33 14.09 -4.60
CA GLY A 92 -2.88 14.18 -4.42
C GLY A 92 -2.38 13.59 -3.11
N GLY A 93 -3.23 13.52 -2.07
CA GLY A 93 -2.95 12.91 -0.78
C GLY A 93 -3.24 11.41 -0.69
N ILE A 94 -3.75 10.82 -1.78
CA ILE A 94 -4.08 9.38 -1.87
C ILE A 94 -3.24 8.72 -2.95
N GLY A 95 -3.08 9.39 -4.10
CA GLY A 95 -2.39 8.87 -5.27
C GLY A 95 -3.33 8.26 -6.32
N PHE A 96 -2.78 7.96 -7.48
CA PHE A 96 -3.57 7.46 -8.62
C PHE A 96 -3.95 5.99 -8.48
N ASP A 97 -3.09 5.17 -7.87
CA ASP A 97 -3.45 3.77 -7.57
C ASP A 97 -4.11 3.70 -6.20
N ILE A 98 -5.39 4.11 -6.17
CA ILE A 98 -6.20 4.09 -4.94
C ILE A 98 -6.23 2.67 -4.37
N ASN A 99 -6.01 2.53 -3.07
CA ASN A 99 -5.95 1.26 -2.35
C ASN A 99 -4.90 0.28 -2.93
N CYS A 100 -3.80 0.82 -3.53
CA CYS A 100 -2.61 0.00 -3.68
C CYS A 100 -2.25 -0.57 -2.32
N GLY A 101 -1.91 -1.85 -2.26
CA GLY A 101 -1.73 -2.54 -0.99
C GLY A 101 -1.09 -3.89 -1.15
N MET A 102 -0.77 -4.48 -0.02
CA MET A 102 -0.05 -5.75 0.06
C MET A 102 -0.89 -6.81 0.74
N ARG A 103 -0.79 -8.03 0.23
CA ARG A 103 -1.35 -9.21 0.88
C ARG A 103 -0.26 -10.22 1.16
N LEU A 104 -0.21 -10.69 2.39
CA LEU A 104 0.65 -11.78 2.84
C LEU A 104 -0.20 -13.03 3.12
N ILE A 105 0.27 -14.17 2.60
CA ILE A 105 -0.34 -15.47 2.71
C ILE A 105 0.68 -16.39 3.35
N LYS A 106 0.31 -17.11 4.41
CA LYS A 106 1.11 -18.19 4.97
C LYS A 106 0.77 -19.52 4.30
N THR A 107 1.69 -20.45 4.36
CA THR A 107 1.48 -21.87 4.05
C THR A 107 2.01 -22.72 5.17
N ASP A 108 1.65 -23.99 5.20
CA ASP A 108 2.28 -24.99 6.08
C ASP A 108 3.42 -25.75 5.37
N LEU A 109 3.94 -25.20 4.28
CA LEU A 109 5.05 -25.74 3.52
C LEU A 109 6.39 -25.14 3.99
N ALA A 110 7.44 -25.96 3.97
CA ALA A 110 8.82 -25.53 4.16
C ALA A 110 9.53 -25.38 2.81
N LEU A 111 10.69 -24.69 2.82
CA LEU A 111 11.47 -24.41 1.61
C LEU A 111 11.83 -25.66 0.81
N ASP A 112 12.28 -26.72 1.49
CA ASP A 112 12.70 -28.00 0.89
C ASP A 112 11.53 -28.72 0.17
N GLU A 113 10.30 -28.53 0.64
CA GLU A 113 9.09 -29.06 0.02
C GLU A 113 8.72 -28.27 -1.27
N VAL A 114 9.00 -26.97 -1.33
CA VAL A 114 8.63 -26.09 -2.43
C VAL A 114 9.72 -25.95 -3.48
N GLN A 115 10.99 -25.96 -3.07
CA GLN A 115 12.13 -25.70 -3.95
C GLN A 115 12.18 -26.60 -5.20
N PRO A 116 11.88 -27.92 -5.14
CA PRO A 116 11.83 -28.75 -6.34
C PRO A 116 10.78 -28.33 -7.39
N TYR A 117 9.77 -27.58 -6.96
CA TYR A 117 8.65 -27.13 -7.79
C TYR A 117 8.69 -25.64 -8.12
N ILE A 118 9.68 -24.88 -7.64
CA ILE A 118 9.67 -23.41 -7.68
C ILE A 118 9.52 -22.87 -9.11
N GLU A 119 10.24 -23.41 -10.07
CA GLU A 119 10.17 -22.97 -11.46
C GLU A 119 8.77 -23.25 -12.05
N ARG A 120 8.23 -24.43 -11.81
CA ARG A 120 6.89 -24.81 -12.24
C ARG A 120 5.83 -23.93 -11.58
N LEU A 121 5.97 -23.67 -10.29
CA LEU A 121 5.06 -22.87 -9.49
C LEU A 121 5.03 -21.42 -9.99
N VAL A 122 6.19 -20.77 -10.15
CA VAL A 122 6.29 -19.41 -10.68
C VAL A 122 5.74 -19.30 -12.10
N ASN A 123 6.04 -20.26 -12.99
CA ASN A 123 5.51 -20.28 -14.35
C ASN A 123 3.99 -20.44 -14.36
N SER A 124 3.44 -21.28 -13.49
CA SER A 124 1.98 -21.50 -13.39
C SER A 124 1.27 -20.27 -12.83
N LEU A 125 1.83 -19.63 -11.79
CA LEU A 125 1.30 -18.36 -11.26
C LEU A 125 1.35 -17.25 -12.31
N PHE A 126 2.46 -17.12 -13.04
CA PHE A 126 2.60 -16.14 -14.12
C PHE A 126 1.58 -16.33 -15.24
N GLY A 127 1.22 -17.59 -15.55
CA GLY A 127 0.16 -17.91 -16.52
C GLY A 127 -1.25 -17.68 -15.99
N ALA A 128 -1.49 -17.93 -14.69
CA ALA A 128 -2.82 -17.81 -14.06
C ALA A 128 -3.19 -16.37 -13.68
N ILE A 129 -2.20 -15.51 -13.41
CA ILE A 129 -2.39 -14.14 -12.92
C ILE A 129 -1.83 -13.17 -13.96
N PRO A 130 -2.68 -12.58 -14.83
CA PRO A 130 -2.23 -11.69 -15.90
C PRO A 130 -1.44 -10.48 -15.36
N THR A 131 -0.32 -10.20 -16.02
CA THR A 131 0.60 -9.10 -15.69
C THR A 131 0.71 -8.10 -16.84
N GLY A 132 1.32 -6.94 -16.58
CA GLY A 132 1.58 -5.92 -17.61
C GLY A 132 0.53 -4.81 -17.67
N VAL A 133 0.86 -3.76 -18.43
CA VAL A 133 -0.02 -2.62 -18.67
C VAL A 133 -1.20 -3.05 -19.54
N GLY A 134 -2.43 -2.82 -19.09
CA GLY A 134 -3.64 -3.16 -19.85
C GLY A 134 -3.96 -4.66 -19.88
N GLY A 135 -3.29 -5.48 -19.06
CA GLY A 135 -3.63 -6.90 -18.93
C GLY A 135 -5.11 -7.09 -18.61
N GLU A 136 -5.76 -8.05 -19.30
CA GLU A 136 -7.16 -8.40 -19.05
C GLU A 136 -7.22 -9.62 -18.11
N GLY A 137 -8.14 -9.57 -17.15
CA GLY A 137 -8.37 -10.64 -16.19
C GLY A 137 -9.10 -11.83 -16.82
N ASN A 138 -8.88 -13.00 -16.25
CA ASN A 138 -9.51 -14.25 -16.71
C ASN A 138 -10.94 -14.44 -16.16
N ILE A 139 -11.50 -13.45 -15.47
CA ILE A 139 -12.86 -13.51 -14.94
C ILE A 139 -13.79 -12.80 -15.90
N LYS A 140 -14.76 -13.55 -16.40
CA LYS A 140 -15.84 -13.00 -17.22
C LYS A 140 -16.89 -12.37 -16.29
N MET A 141 -17.14 -11.09 -16.44
CA MET A 141 -18.20 -10.36 -15.74
C MET A 141 -18.81 -9.30 -16.65
N THR A 142 -20.05 -8.98 -16.40
CA THR A 142 -20.74 -7.85 -17.02
C THR A 142 -20.35 -6.52 -16.34
N ARG A 143 -20.68 -5.39 -16.97
CA ARG A 143 -20.46 -4.07 -16.34
C ARG A 143 -21.28 -3.90 -15.07
N ASP A 144 -22.47 -4.48 -14.99
CA ASP A 144 -23.34 -4.38 -13.82
C ASP A 144 -22.82 -5.23 -12.66
N GLU A 145 -22.28 -6.41 -12.93
CA GLU A 145 -21.56 -7.21 -11.93
C GLU A 145 -20.31 -6.49 -11.42
N PHE A 146 -19.58 -5.79 -12.30
CA PHE A 146 -18.44 -4.96 -11.90
C PHE A 146 -18.87 -3.78 -11.02
N ARG A 147 -19.99 -3.12 -11.33
CA ARG A 147 -20.54 -2.05 -10.48
C ARG A 147 -20.91 -2.58 -9.10
N ALA A 148 -21.56 -3.74 -9.04
CA ALA A 148 -21.86 -4.40 -7.77
C ALA A 148 -20.59 -4.79 -6.98
N LEU A 149 -19.56 -5.28 -7.67
CA LEU A 149 -18.25 -5.55 -7.08
C LEU A 149 -17.59 -4.28 -6.54
N ALA A 150 -17.64 -3.17 -7.27
CA ALA A 150 -17.09 -1.88 -6.83
C ALA A 150 -17.81 -1.31 -5.59
N GLU A 151 -19.05 -1.67 -5.34
CA GLU A 151 -19.78 -1.29 -4.13
C GLU A 151 -19.57 -2.26 -2.95
N GLN A 152 -19.36 -3.57 -3.23
CA GLN A 152 -19.31 -4.62 -2.21
C GLN A 152 -17.89 -5.09 -1.87
N GLY A 153 -16.90 -4.81 -2.72
CA GLY A 153 -15.51 -5.20 -2.49
C GLY A 153 -15.29 -6.72 -2.49
N ALA A 154 -14.39 -7.18 -1.63
CA ALA A 154 -14.07 -8.60 -1.49
C ALA A 154 -15.28 -9.45 -1.02
N ARG A 155 -16.28 -8.84 -0.41
CA ARG A 155 -17.55 -9.53 -0.05
C ARG A 155 -18.27 -10.05 -1.28
N TRP A 156 -18.25 -9.30 -2.39
CA TRP A 156 -18.76 -9.77 -3.68
C TRP A 156 -18.05 -11.04 -4.13
N CYS A 157 -16.71 -11.06 -4.01
CA CYS A 157 -15.89 -12.20 -4.40
C CYS A 157 -16.26 -13.47 -3.60
N VAL A 158 -16.35 -13.36 -2.28
CA VAL A 158 -16.73 -14.48 -1.41
C VAL A 158 -18.12 -15.01 -1.76
N LYS A 159 -19.10 -14.12 -2.00
CA LYS A 159 -20.46 -14.49 -2.41
C LYS A 159 -20.48 -15.26 -3.74
N HIS A 160 -19.52 -15.00 -4.63
CA HIS A 160 -19.44 -15.64 -5.95
C HIS A 160 -18.39 -16.79 -6.03
N GLY A 161 -17.92 -17.28 -4.87
CA GLY A 161 -17.04 -18.45 -4.80
C GLY A 161 -15.54 -18.14 -4.99
N TYR A 162 -15.14 -16.86 -4.99
CA TYR A 162 -13.73 -16.46 -5.13
C TYR A 162 -13.06 -16.17 -3.78
N GLY A 163 -13.39 -16.94 -2.74
CA GLY A 163 -12.78 -16.76 -1.42
C GLY A 163 -13.64 -17.33 -0.29
N ARG A 164 -13.20 -17.08 0.94
CA ARG A 164 -13.80 -17.57 2.17
C ARG A 164 -14.13 -16.41 3.09
N LYS A 165 -15.00 -16.63 4.09
CA LYS A 165 -15.34 -15.60 5.09
C LYS A 165 -14.13 -15.20 5.93
N GLU A 166 -13.27 -16.14 6.26
CA GLU A 166 -12.04 -15.96 7.01
C GLU A 166 -11.05 -15.02 6.29
N ASP A 167 -11.06 -14.99 4.95
CA ASP A 167 -10.26 -14.05 4.17
C ASP A 167 -10.71 -12.60 4.44
N LEU A 168 -12.01 -12.35 4.57
CA LEU A 168 -12.55 -11.03 4.87
C LEU A 168 -12.16 -10.55 6.27
N GLU A 169 -12.16 -11.44 7.25
CA GLU A 169 -11.80 -11.13 8.63
C GLU A 169 -10.35 -10.63 8.75
N ARG A 170 -9.46 -11.14 7.91
CA ARG A 170 -8.03 -10.76 7.87
C ARG A 170 -7.73 -9.73 6.76
N THR A 171 -8.74 -9.05 6.25
CA THR A 171 -8.60 -7.95 5.30
C THR A 171 -8.96 -6.62 5.99
N GLU A 172 -8.18 -5.59 5.74
CA GLU A 172 -8.47 -4.22 6.20
C GLU A 172 -9.93 -3.86 5.89
N ASP A 173 -10.63 -3.30 6.86
CA ASP A 173 -12.07 -2.93 6.80
C ASP A 173 -13.00 -4.10 6.40
N GLY A 174 -12.61 -5.35 6.66
CA GLY A 174 -13.37 -6.53 6.23
C GLY A 174 -13.49 -6.66 4.71
N GLY A 175 -12.54 -6.12 3.97
CA GLY A 175 -12.47 -6.15 2.50
C GLY A 175 -13.55 -5.31 1.80
N SER A 176 -14.21 -4.37 2.51
CA SER A 176 -15.29 -3.55 1.95
C SER A 176 -15.38 -2.19 2.62
N ALA A 177 -15.04 -1.14 1.89
CA ALA A 177 -15.23 0.24 2.32
C ALA A 177 -16.71 0.63 2.24
N SER A 178 -17.25 1.13 3.34
CA SER A 178 -18.63 1.62 3.40
C SER A 178 -18.80 2.96 2.67
N GLY A 179 -20.03 3.24 2.21
CA GLY A 179 -20.33 4.51 1.53
C GLY A 179 -19.79 4.59 0.11
N ALA A 180 -19.43 3.48 -0.52
CA ALA A 180 -19.17 3.42 -1.95
C ALA A 180 -20.45 3.67 -2.75
N ASP A 181 -20.38 4.54 -3.77
CA ASP A 181 -21.50 4.87 -4.65
C ASP A 181 -21.00 4.96 -6.09
N VAL A 182 -21.31 3.95 -6.88
CA VAL A 182 -20.86 3.85 -8.27
C VAL A 182 -21.47 4.91 -9.18
N SER A 183 -22.56 5.56 -8.77
CA SER A 183 -23.14 6.71 -9.51
C SER A 183 -22.22 7.92 -9.54
N LYS A 184 -21.20 7.96 -8.69
CA LYS A 184 -20.16 9.00 -8.64
C LYS A 184 -18.94 8.69 -9.50
N VAL A 185 -18.97 7.55 -10.19
CA VAL A 185 -17.86 7.06 -11.03
C VAL A 185 -18.19 7.25 -12.49
N SER A 186 -17.23 7.73 -13.28
CA SER A 186 -17.42 7.89 -14.72
C SER A 186 -17.50 6.55 -15.45
N GLU A 187 -18.27 6.49 -16.54
CA GLU A 187 -18.33 5.30 -17.41
C GLU A 187 -16.93 4.92 -17.94
N ARG A 188 -16.08 5.91 -18.18
CA ARG A 188 -14.69 5.68 -18.59
C ARG A 188 -13.90 4.91 -17.52
N ALA A 189 -14.10 5.20 -16.25
CA ALA A 189 -13.47 4.45 -15.17
C ALA A 189 -13.98 3.01 -15.13
N VAL A 190 -15.29 2.81 -15.25
CA VAL A 190 -15.88 1.46 -15.34
C VAL A 190 -15.29 0.68 -16.51
N GLU A 191 -15.20 1.27 -17.71
CA GLU A 191 -14.59 0.62 -18.88
C GLU A 191 -13.13 0.25 -18.69
N ARG A 192 -12.35 1.05 -17.98
CA ARG A 192 -10.96 0.75 -17.67
C ARG A 192 -10.79 -0.32 -16.60
N GLY A 193 -11.77 -0.48 -15.72
CA GLY A 193 -11.70 -1.36 -14.55
C GLY A 193 -12.20 -2.78 -14.79
N PHE A 194 -13.38 -2.92 -15.43
CA PHE A 194 -14.11 -4.18 -15.43
C PHE A 194 -13.36 -5.35 -16.08
N LYS A 195 -12.47 -5.07 -17.04
CA LYS A 195 -11.61 -6.08 -17.65
C LYS A 195 -10.34 -6.39 -16.87
N GLN A 196 -10.01 -5.61 -15.85
CA GLN A 196 -8.75 -5.73 -15.13
C GLN A 196 -8.85 -6.43 -13.76
N VAL A 197 -10.03 -6.94 -13.42
CA VAL A 197 -10.23 -7.68 -12.18
C VAL A 197 -9.47 -9.00 -12.21
N GLY A 198 -8.72 -9.31 -11.17
CA GLY A 198 -7.86 -10.50 -11.09
C GLY A 198 -6.51 -10.35 -11.81
N THR A 199 -6.05 -9.11 -12.06
CA THR A 199 -4.75 -8.85 -12.71
C THR A 199 -3.75 -8.22 -11.74
N LEU A 200 -2.49 -8.61 -11.85
CA LEU A 200 -1.41 -8.07 -11.03
C LEU A 200 -1.04 -6.64 -11.43
N GLY A 201 -0.77 -6.43 -12.70
CA GLY A 201 -0.37 -5.15 -13.24
C GLY A 201 1.09 -5.03 -13.62
N SER A 202 1.65 -3.84 -13.42
CA SER A 202 3.02 -3.50 -13.81
C SER A 202 3.63 -2.46 -12.87
N GLY A 203 4.90 -2.11 -13.10
CA GLY A 203 5.65 -1.21 -12.22
C GLY A 203 6.03 -1.93 -10.95
N ASN A 204 5.79 -1.29 -9.81
CA ASN A 204 6.06 -1.85 -8.48
C ASN A 204 5.04 -2.93 -8.03
N HIS A 205 4.20 -3.46 -8.93
CA HIS A 205 3.33 -4.59 -8.64
C HIS A 205 4.06 -5.90 -8.89
N TYR A 206 4.03 -6.78 -7.90
CA TYR A 206 4.74 -8.06 -7.93
C TYR A 206 3.98 -9.15 -7.17
N LEU A 207 4.39 -10.40 -7.38
CA LEU A 207 4.02 -11.54 -6.58
C LEU A 207 5.29 -12.34 -6.31
N GLU A 208 5.54 -12.65 -5.05
CA GLU A 208 6.74 -13.34 -4.57
C GLU A 208 6.38 -14.54 -3.72
N ILE A 209 7.12 -15.63 -3.90
CA ILE A 209 7.19 -16.77 -3.00
C ILE A 209 8.46 -16.57 -2.20
N GLN A 210 8.31 -16.46 -0.90
CA GLN A 210 9.38 -16.12 0.03
C GLN A 210 9.49 -17.19 1.11
N THR A 211 10.60 -17.19 1.83
CA THR A 211 10.82 -18.03 3.02
C THR A 211 11.11 -17.17 4.22
N VAL A 212 10.70 -17.65 5.39
CA VAL A 212 11.02 -17.05 6.69
C VAL A 212 11.93 -18.02 7.41
N SER A 213 13.23 -17.71 7.54
CA SER A 213 14.16 -18.50 8.32
C SER A 213 14.00 -18.23 9.81
N SER A 214 14.50 -19.11 10.65
CA SER A 214 14.45 -18.91 12.11
C SER A 214 15.26 -17.69 12.55
N GLU A 215 16.29 -17.32 11.80
CA GLU A 215 17.16 -16.17 12.07
C GLU A 215 16.48 -14.84 11.76
N ASP A 216 15.46 -14.86 10.89
CA ASP A 216 14.67 -13.70 10.50
C ASP A 216 13.50 -13.40 11.48
N ILE A 217 13.29 -14.23 12.49
CA ILE A 217 12.24 -14.06 13.49
C ILE A 217 12.81 -13.31 14.69
N PHE A 218 12.53 -12.00 14.77
CA PHE A 218 13.00 -11.14 15.87
C PHE A 218 12.09 -11.20 17.10
N ASP A 219 10.80 -11.52 16.92
CA ASP A 219 9.80 -11.68 17.97
C ASP A 219 8.99 -12.96 17.69
N PRO A 220 9.35 -14.09 18.35
CA PRO A 220 8.70 -15.36 18.12
C PRO A 220 7.22 -15.41 18.54
N GLU A 221 6.83 -14.64 19.56
CA GLU A 221 5.45 -14.60 20.03
C GLU A 221 4.54 -13.90 19.00
N THR A 222 4.96 -12.73 18.52
CA THR A 222 4.27 -12.00 17.44
C THR A 222 4.25 -12.82 16.14
N ALA A 223 5.36 -13.44 15.76
CA ALA A 223 5.42 -14.29 14.57
C ALA A 223 4.43 -15.47 14.66
N ALA A 224 4.35 -16.13 15.81
CA ALA A 224 3.39 -17.21 16.04
C ALA A 224 1.93 -16.74 15.97
N ALA A 225 1.62 -15.57 16.52
CA ALA A 225 0.29 -14.95 16.41
C ALA A 225 -0.10 -14.65 14.94
N PHE A 226 0.88 -14.37 14.09
CA PHE A 226 0.68 -14.19 12.63
C PHE A 226 0.73 -15.52 11.85
N GLY A 227 0.91 -16.64 12.54
CA GLY A 227 0.94 -17.98 11.95
C GLY A 227 2.27 -18.36 11.30
N ILE A 228 3.35 -17.64 11.63
CA ILE A 228 4.72 -18.00 11.27
C ILE A 228 5.31 -18.84 12.40
N THR A 229 5.26 -20.16 12.25
CA THR A 229 5.53 -21.11 13.33
C THR A 229 6.58 -22.18 13.00
N ARG A 230 7.06 -22.20 11.75
CA ARG A 230 7.98 -23.23 11.25
C ARG A 230 9.29 -22.62 10.76
N PRO A 231 10.43 -23.31 10.92
CA PRO A 231 11.68 -22.92 10.25
C PRO A 231 11.52 -22.99 8.73
N ASN A 232 12.07 -22.00 8.03
CA ASN A 232 12.01 -21.91 6.57
C ASN A 232 10.58 -22.00 5.99
N GLN A 233 9.59 -21.50 6.73
CA GLN A 233 8.21 -21.49 6.31
C GLN A 233 8.04 -20.68 5.01
N VAL A 234 7.34 -21.26 4.05
CA VAL A 234 7.05 -20.59 2.79
C VAL A 234 5.82 -19.69 2.95
N VAL A 235 5.98 -18.44 2.53
CA VAL A 235 4.90 -17.47 2.46
C VAL A 235 4.78 -16.94 1.02
N VAL A 236 3.61 -16.41 0.67
CA VAL A 236 3.39 -15.75 -0.61
C VAL A 236 2.96 -14.33 -0.36
N MET A 237 3.66 -13.38 -0.95
CA MET A 237 3.35 -11.97 -0.83
C MET A 237 3.07 -11.38 -2.21
N PHE A 238 2.08 -10.50 -2.32
CA PHE A 238 1.89 -9.77 -3.55
C PHE A 238 1.38 -8.35 -3.31
N HIS A 239 1.74 -7.48 -4.24
CA HIS A 239 1.47 -6.05 -4.23
C HIS A 239 0.66 -5.67 -5.45
N CYS A 240 -0.54 -5.09 -5.25
CA CYS A 240 -1.43 -4.72 -6.34
C CYS A 240 -2.54 -3.78 -5.84
N GLY A 241 -3.16 -3.02 -6.74
CA GLY A 241 -4.14 -1.99 -6.41
C GLY A 241 -5.39 -2.00 -7.30
N SER A 242 -6.04 -0.86 -7.42
CA SER A 242 -7.30 -0.64 -8.14
C SER A 242 -7.15 -0.54 -9.66
N ARG A 243 -5.96 -0.74 -10.17
CA ARG A 243 -5.67 -0.76 -11.61
C ARG A 243 -6.13 0.53 -12.31
N GLY A 244 -6.53 0.44 -13.59
CA GLY A 244 -7.03 1.56 -14.37
C GLY A 244 -8.31 2.22 -13.83
N PHE A 245 -9.06 1.53 -12.99
CA PHE A 245 -10.29 2.03 -12.38
C PHE A 245 -10.00 3.18 -11.40
N GLY A 246 -9.22 2.92 -10.37
CA GLY A 246 -8.85 3.95 -9.39
C GLY A 246 -8.03 5.08 -10.01
N HIS A 247 -7.13 4.74 -10.95
CA HIS A 247 -6.38 5.76 -11.68
C HIS A 247 -7.29 6.73 -12.43
N GLN A 248 -8.36 6.24 -13.07
CA GLN A 248 -9.30 7.10 -13.78
C GLN A 248 -10.13 7.97 -12.81
N ILE A 249 -10.61 7.38 -11.69
CA ILE A 249 -11.34 8.11 -10.65
C ILE A 249 -10.47 9.26 -10.09
N ALA A 250 -9.23 8.99 -9.72
CA ALA A 250 -8.31 10.02 -9.23
C ALA A 250 -8.09 11.14 -10.27
N THR A 251 -7.95 10.77 -11.55
CA THR A 251 -7.76 11.73 -12.65
C THR A 251 -8.99 12.61 -12.86
N ASP A 252 -10.19 12.02 -12.86
CA ASP A 252 -11.44 12.71 -13.08
C ASP A 252 -11.72 13.73 -11.97
N TYR A 253 -11.56 13.33 -10.71
CA TYR A 253 -11.78 14.21 -9.56
C TYR A 253 -10.70 15.27 -9.40
N LEU A 254 -9.45 14.96 -9.71
CA LEU A 254 -8.38 15.96 -9.74
C LEU A 254 -8.73 17.09 -10.72
N LYS A 255 -9.21 16.73 -11.92
CA LYS A 255 -9.67 17.70 -12.92
C LYS A 255 -10.86 18.52 -12.41
N LEU A 256 -11.88 17.85 -11.85
CA LEU A 256 -13.06 18.51 -11.28
C LEU A 256 -12.69 19.49 -10.16
N PHE A 257 -11.74 19.12 -9.29
CA PHE A 257 -11.30 20.01 -8.21
C PHE A 257 -10.58 21.25 -8.75
N VAL A 258 -9.73 21.09 -9.77
CA VAL A 258 -9.06 22.23 -10.42
C VAL A 258 -10.07 23.15 -11.11
N GLU A 259 -11.04 22.61 -11.86
CA GLU A 259 -12.07 23.37 -12.57
C GLU A 259 -13.02 24.13 -11.63
N ASN A 260 -13.28 23.62 -10.44
CA ASN A 260 -14.12 24.27 -9.44
C ASN A 260 -13.36 25.22 -8.49
N GLY A 261 -12.13 25.58 -8.83
CA GLY A 261 -11.34 26.55 -8.06
C GLY A 261 -10.89 26.03 -6.68
N ALA A 262 -11.01 24.74 -6.43
CA ALA A 262 -10.65 24.09 -5.18
C ALA A 262 -9.12 23.84 -5.08
N VAL A 263 -8.32 24.83 -5.46
CA VAL A 263 -6.85 24.76 -5.40
C VAL A 263 -6.37 25.68 -4.31
N PRO A 264 -5.74 25.18 -3.24
CA PRO A 264 -4.97 26.07 -2.36
C PRO A 264 -3.84 26.70 -3.20
N GLY A 265 -3.67 28.01 -3.12
CA GLY A 265 -2.86 28.82 -4.04
C GLY A 265 -1.34 28.56 -4.09
N ILE A 266 -0.86 27.42 -3.57
CA ILE A 266 0.56 27.09 -3.44
C ILE A 266 1.01 25.99 -4.42
N ASP A 267 0.19 24.95 -4.60
CA ASP A 267 0.56 23.79 -5.44
C ASP A 267 -0.69 23.20 -6.12
N ARG A 268 -0.70 23.16 -7.44
CA ARG A 268 -1.81 22.59 -8.23
C ARG A 268 -1.97 21.07 -8.00
N GLU A 269 -0.90 20.40 -7.62
CA GLU A 269 -0.90 18.97 -7.32
C GLU A 269 -1.64 18.65 -6.01
N LEU A 270 -1.84 19.65 -5.14
CA LEU A 270 -2.64 19.60 -3.92
C LEU A 270 -4.11 20.01 -4.12
N ALA A 271 -4.60 20.00 -5.36
CA ALA A 271 -6.02 20.25 -5.61
C ALA A 271 -6.88 19.42 -4.65
N SER A 272 -7.78 20.09 -3.94
CA SER A 272 -8.58 19.51 -2.86
C SER A 272 -9.95 20.14 -2.78
N ALA A 273 -10.92 19.47 -2.21
CA ALA A 273 -12.25 20.04 -1.92
C ALA A 273 -12.51 19.98 -0.41
N PRO A 274 -13.29 20.91 0.16
CA PRO A 274 -13.78 20.75 1.54
C PRO A 274 -14.48 19.39 1.69
N PHE A 275 -14.08 18.59 2.66
CA PHE A 275 -14.62 17.24 2.82
C PHE A 275 -16.13 17.24 3.10
N SER A 276 -16.61 18.28 3.77
CA SER A 276 -18.05 18.49 4.03
C SER A 276 -18.86 18.93 2.80
N SER A 277 -18.21 19.37 1.70
CA SER A 277 -18.90 19.77 0.47
C SER A 277 -19.46 18.58 -0.31
N LYS A 278 -20.44 18.85 -1.18
CA LYS A 278 -20.98 17.83 -2.11
C LYS A 278 -19.87 17.18 -2.93
N LEU A 279 -18.96 17.97 -3.50
CA LEU A 279 -17.87 17.50 -4.34
C LEU A 279 -16.86 16.63 -3.56
N GLY A 280 -16.56 17.01 -2.30
CA GLY A 280 -15.72 16.21 -1.41
C GLY A 280 -16.36 14.87 -1.06
N LYS A 281 -17.66 14.84 -0.77
CA LYS A 281 -18.41 13.62 -0.49
C LYS A 281 -18.55 12.72 -1.72
N ASP A 282 -18.80 13.31 -2.90
CA ASP A 282 -18.88 12.56 -4.15
C ASP A 282 -17.53 11.88 -4.47
N TYR A 283 -16.41 12.59 -4.27
CA TYR A 283 -15.08 11.98 -4.42
C TYR A 283 -14.82 10.86 -3.41
N TYR A 284 -15.20 11.06 -2.14
CA TYR A 284 -15.03 10.03 -1.11
C TYR A 284 -15.80 8.76 -1.46
N ALA A 285 -17.02 8.88 -1.95
CA ALA A 285 -17.84 7.76 -2.39
C ALA A 285 -17.25 7.04 -3.64
N ALA A 286 -16.78 7.78 -4.63
CA ALA A 286 -16.11 7.22 -5.80
C ALA A 286 -14.76 6.54 -5.43
N MET A 287 -13.99 7.15 -4.53
CA MET A 287 -12.75 6.57 -4.00
C MET A 287 -13.03 5.23 -3.31
N ASN A 288 -14.09 5.14 -2.52
CA ASN A 288 -14.48 3.89 -1.86
C ASN A 288 -14.85 2.78 -2.87
N CYS A 289 -15.39 3.12 -4.04
CA CYS A 289 -15.55 2.16 -5.14
C CYS A 289 -14.19 1.62 -5.64
N ALA A 290 -13.19 2.49 -5.77
CA ALA A 290 -11.84 2.06 -6.17
C ALA A 290 -11.17 1.20 -5.08
N ILE A 291 -11.38 1.53 -3.82
CA ILE A 291 -10.91 0.74 -2.67
C ILE A 291 -11.52 -0.66 -2.71
N ASN A 292 -12.81 -0.76 -2.91
CA ASN A 292 -13.53 -2.02 -3.01
C ASN A 292 -13.04 -2.87 -4.20
N MET A 293 -12.84 -2.23 -5.36
CA MET A 293 -12.29 -2.92 -6.52
C MET A 293 -10.89 -3.47 -6.25
N ALA A 294 -10.03 -2.74 -5.54
CA ALA A 294 -8.69 -3.22 -5.21
C ALA A 294 -8.72 -4.41 -4.24
N PHE A 295 -9.57 -4.38 -3.21
CA PHE A 295 -9.77 -5.53 -2.33
C PHE A 295 -10.28 -6.75 -3.09
N ALA A 296 -11.26 -6.57 -3.99
CA ALA A 296 -11.77 -7.62 -4.85
C ALA A 296 -10.70 -8.17 -5.80
N ASN A 297 -9.89 -7.29 -6.39
CA ASN A 297 -8.78 -7.67 -7.25
C ASN A 297 -7.77 -8.56 -6.52
N ARG A 298 -7.33 -8.16 -5.32
CA ARG A 298 -6.43 -8.97 -4.49
C ARG A 298 -7.09 -10.26 -4.01
N GLN A 299 -8.39 -10.27 -3.74
CA GLN A 299 -9.11 -11.49 -3.36
C GLN A 299 -9.14 -12.53 -4.49
N ILE A 300 -9.35 -12.09 -5.72
CA ILE A 300 -9.34 -12.98 -6.90
C ILE A 300 -7.95 -13.51 -7.19
N ILE A 301 -6.90 -12.68 -7.06
CA ILE A 301 -5.51 -13.13 -7.17
C ILE A 301 -5.23 -14.22 -6.13
N PHE A 302 -5.66 -14.02 -4.88
CA PHE A 302 -5.49 -15.02 -3.83
C PHE A 302 -6.21 -16.35 -4.14
N HIS A 303 -7.42 -16.27 -4.68
CA HIS A 303 -8.14 -17.46 -5.14
C HIS A 303 -7.32 -18.23 -6.20
N ARG A 304 -6.73 -17.54 -7.18
CA ARG A 304 -5.85 -18.14 -8.20
C ARG A 304 -4.58 -18.76 -7.61
N ILE A 305 -4.00 -18.13 -6.59
CA ILE A 305 -2.84 -18.71 -5.89
C ILE A 305 -3.24 -20.05 -5.26
N ARG A 306 -4.38 -20.13 -4.58
CA ARG A 306 -4.89 -21.40 -4.01
C ARG A 306 -5.07 -22.48 -5.06
N GLU A 307 -5.66 -22.15 -6.22
CA GLU A 307 -5.84 -23.09 -7.32
C GLU A 307 -4.51 -23.62 -7.85
N VAL A 308 -3.54 -22.74 -8.08
CA VAL A 308 -2.22 -23.12 -8.63
C VAL A 308 -1.46 -24.00 -7.64
N PHE A 309 -1.42 -23.65 -6.35
CA PHE A 309 -0.78 -24.47 -5.35
C PHE A 309 -1.44 -25.84 -5.22
N SER A 310 -2.78 -25.89 -5.16
CA SER A 310 -3.52 -27.16 -5.12
C SER A 310 -3.22 -28.06 -6.32
N HIS A 311 -3.12 -27.47 -7.50
CA HIS A 311 -2.80 -28.21 -8.72
C HIS A 311 -1.37 -28.77 -8.71
N ILE A 312 -0.41 -28.01 -8.21
CA ILE A 312 1.02 -28.42 -8.20
C ILE A 312 1.31 -29.47 -7.13
N PHE A 313 0.76 -29.26 -5.93
CA PHE A 313 1.02 -30.15 -4.79
C PHE A 313 0.00 -31.29 -4.68
N HIS A 314 -1.04 -31.32 -5.52
CA HIS A 314 -2.12 -32.32 -5.49
C HIS A 314 -2.81 -32.43 -4.12
N GLN A 315 -2.94 -31.32 -3.42
CA GLN A 315 -3.55 -31.21 -2.09
C GLN A 315 -4.54 -30.03 -2.06
N SER A 316 -5.51 -30.09 -1.14
CA SER A 316 -6.42 -28.94 -0.94
C SER A 316 -5.69 -27.75 -0.34
N PRO A 317 -6.18 -26.51 -0.52
CA PRO A 317 -5.60 -25.34 0.13
C PRO A 317 -5.54 -25.46 1.65
N ASP A 318 -6.49 -26.16 2.26
CA ASP A 318 -6.54 -26.40 3.70
C ASP A 318 -5.42 -27.36 4.16
N ALA A 319 -5.18 -28.43 3.40
CA ALA A 319 -4.09 -29.36 3.67
C ALA A 319 -2.71 -28.72 3.51
N LEU A 320 -2.60 -27.70 2.68
CA LEU A 320 -1.38 -26.90 2.48
C LEU A 320 -1.27 -25.72 3.46
N GLY A 321 -2.25 -25.50 4.34
CA GLY A 321 -2.30 -24.39 5.29
C GLY A 321 -2.31 -23.00 4.61
N ILE A 322 -2.88 -22.88 3.39
CA ILE A 322 -2.88 -21.63 2.62
C ILE A 322 -3.94 -20.68 3.17
N GLU A 323 -3.51 -19.80 4.07
CA GLU A 323 -4.32 -18.82 4.73
C GLU A 323 -3.75 -17.41 4.58
N GLN A 324 -4.63 -16.42 4.55
CA GLN A 324 -4.23 -15.03 4.59
C GLN A 324 -3.72 -14.67 5.98
N VAL A 325 -2.52 -14.06 6.04
CA VAL A 325 -2.06 -13.37 7.24
C VAL A 325 -2.78 -12.02 7.32
N TYR A 326 -2.57 -11.14 6.37
CA TYR A 326 -3.29 -9.88 6.31
C TYR A 326 -3.28 -9.28 4.90
N ASP A 327 -4.25 -8.38 4.65
CA ASP A 327 -4.33 -7.50 3.48
C ASP A 327 -4.46 -6.06 3.96
N VAL A 328 -3.51 -5.22 3.61
CA VAL A 328 -3.45 -3.82 4.05
C VAL A 328 -3.10 -2.89 2.89
N ALA A 329 -3.80 -1.75 2.84
CA ALA A 329 -3.57 -0.71 1.84
C ALA A 329 -2.59 0.36 2.33
N HIS A 330 -2.04 1.11 1.36
CA HIS A 330 -1.15 2.23 1.65
C HIS A 330 -1.43 3.51 0.82
N ASN A 331 -2.57 3.54 0.09
CA ASN A 331 -3.04 4.70 -0.68
C ASN A 331 -4.52 4.92 -0.43
N THR A 332 -4.87 5.60 0.67
CA THR A 332 -6.27 5.77 1.08
C THR A 332 -6.52 7.11 1.77
N ALA A 333 -7.79 7.48 1.92
CA ALA A 333 -8.27 8.41 2.94
C ALA A 333 -9.40 7.72 3.72
N ARG A 334 -9.30 7.70 5.06
CA ARG A 334 -10.24 7.00 5.94
C ARG A 334 -10.72 7.89 7.07
N LEU A 335 -12.00 7.78 7.40
CA LEU A 335 -12.54 8.29 8.66
C LEU A 335 -12.18 7.29 9.76
N GLU A 336 -11.46 7.75 10.76
CA GLU A 336 -10.93 6.93 11.85
C GLU A 336 -11.11 7.65 13.19
N GLN A 337 -11.28 6.86 14.26
CA GLN A 337 -11.35 7.39 15.62
C GLN A 337 -9.93 7.48 16.21
N HIS A 338 -9.53 8.67 16.61
CA HIS A 338 -8.24 8.92 17.23
C HIS A 338 -8.38 9.81 18.45
N GLU A 339 -7.52 9.64 19.42
CA GLU A 339 -7.38 10.57 20.54
C GLU A 339 -6.60 11.81 20.09
N ILE A 340 -7.25 12.96 20.11
CA ILE A 340 -6.67 14.26 19.76
C ILE A 340 -6.93 15.21 20.92
N ASP A 341 -5.88 15.76 21.51
CA ASP A 341 -5.94 16.68 22.65
C ASP A 341 -6.76 16.11 23.84
N GLY A 342 -6.58 14.81 24.12
CA GLY A 342 -7.27 14.10 25.23
C GLY A 342 -8.72 13.74 24.94
N HIS A 343 -9.21 13.89 23.70
CA HIS A 343 -10.56 13.55 23.30
C HIS A 343 -10.58 12.62 22.10
N VAL A 344 -11.41 11.58 22.13
CA VAL A 344 -11.64 10.71 20.97
C VAL A 344 -12.45 11.49 19.93
N ARG A 345 -11.90 11.63 18.73
CA ARG A 345 -12.50 12.37 17.62
C ARG A 345 -12.42 11.55 16.34
N GLU A 346 -13.44 11.66 15.51
CA GLU A 346 -13.39 11.18 14.14
C GLU A 346 -12.57 12.16 13.28
N ILE A 347 -11.55 11.67 12.59
CA ILE A 347 -10.68 12.46 11.71
C ILE A 347 -10.52 11.76 10.37
N LEU A 348 -10.26 12.51 9.30
CA LEU A 348 -10.01 11.99 7.96
C LEU A 348 -8.48 11.85 7.75
N VAL A 349 -7.98 10.62 7.83
CA VAL A 349 -6.54 10.33 7.67
C VAL A 349 -6.23 9.97 6.23
N HIS A 350 -5.41 10.81 5.57
CA HIS A 350 -4.85 10.52 4.25
C HIS A 350 -3.52 9.77 4.41
N ARG A 351 -3.34 8.69 3.64
CA ARG A 351 -2.11 7.92 3.55
C ARG A 351 -1.74 7.73 2.09
N LYS A 352 -0.54 8.14 1.71
CA LYS A 352 -0.01 7.97 0.36
C LYS A 352 1.34 7.30 0.39
N GLY A 353 1.39 6.04 -0.01
CA GLY A 353 2.58 5.22 0.21
C GLY A 353 2.90 5.12 1.71
N ALA A 354 1.88 4.97 2.54
CA ALA A 354 1.99 4.85 3.99
C ALA A 354 0.92 3.91 4.51
N THR A 355 1.28 3.00 5.40
CA THR A 355 0.47 1.87 5.83
C THR A 355 -0.14 2.12 7.20
N ARG A 356 -1.42 1.76 7.38
CA ARG A 356 -2.06 1.75 8.69
C ARG A 356 -1.42 0.69 9.60
N ALA A 357 -1.20 1.04 10.87
CA ALA A 357 -0.52 0.20 11.86
C ALA A 357 -1.20 0.32 13.23
N PHE A 358 -2.46 -0.13 13.33
CA PHE A 358 -3.24 -0.05 14.56
C PHE A 358 -2.63 -0.86 15.69
N ALA A 359 -2.54 -0.25 16.87
CA ALA A 359 -2.08 -0.88 18.10
C ALA A 359 -3.06 -1.95 18.62
N PRO A 360 -2.63 -2.81 19.53
CA PRO A 360 -3.52 -3.74 20.23
C PRO A 360 -4.78 -3.05 20.76
N ASN A 361 -5.88 -3.77 20.75
CA ASN A 361 -7.19 -3.34 21.26
C ASN A 361 -7.85 -2.16 20.51
N MET A 362 -7.26 -1.64 19.44
CA MET A 362 -7.92 -0.60 18.65
C MET A 362 -9.15 -1.11 17.90
N PRO A 363 -10.20 -0.27 17.77
CA PRO A 363 -11.36 -0.60 16.97
C PRO A 363 -11.01 -0.90 15.51
N GLY A 364 -11.63 -1.93 14.94
CA GLY A 364 -11.40 -2.31 13.53
C GLY A 364 -10.28 -3.32 13.32
N LEU A 365 -9.59 -3.77 14.37
CA LEU A 365 -8.69 -4.92 14.29
C LEU A 365 -9.49 -6.22 14.18
N PRO A 366 -9.01 -7.20 13.37
CA PRO A 366 -9.49 -8.59 13.44
C PRO A 366 -9.36 -9.15 14.86
N SER A 367 -10.32 -9.98 15.25
CA SER A 367 -10.33 -10.60 16.59
C SER A 367 -9.07 -11.39 16.90
N CYS A 368 -8.48 -12.04 15.87
CA CYS A 368 -7.24 -12.81 15.98
C CYS A 368 -5.98 -11.95 16.20
N TYR A 369 -6.05 -10.64 15.97
CA TYR A 369 -4.93 -9.70 16.14
C TYR A 369 -5.20 -8.65 17.22
N ARG A 370 -6.27 -8.82 17.99
CA ARG A 370 -6.66 -7.85 19.01
C ARG A 370 -5.55 -7.56 20.01
N ASP A 371 -4.87 -8.59 20.46
CA ASP A 371 -3.84 -8.48 21.50
C ASP A 371 -2.43 -8.24 20.93
N THR A 372 -2.22 -8.54 19.65
CA THR A 372 -0.91 -8.42 18.98
C THR A 372 -0.73 -7.08 18.26
N GLY A 373 -1.83 -6.46 17.84
CA GLY A 373 -1.80 -5.31 16.93
C GLY A 373 -1.91 -5.72 15.46
N GLN A 374 -2.13 -4.74 14.60
CA GLN A 374 -2.31 -4.95 13.16
C GLN A 374 -1.03 -5.46 12.50
N PRO A 375 -1.11 -6.56 11.70
CA PRO A 375 0.02 -6.93 10.85
C PRO A 375 0.32 -5.83 9.82
N VAL A 376 1.59 -5.43 9.73
CA VAL A 376 2.08 -4.41 8.82
C VAL A 376 3.11 -5.04 7.89
N ILE A 377 2.86 -4.94 6.58
CA ILE A 377 3.71 -5.54 5.56
C ILE A 377 4.53 -4.43 4.91
N ILE A 378 5.85 -4.46 5.07
CA ILE A 378 6.79 -3.53 4.44
C ILE A 378 7.54 -4.27 3.34
N GLY A 379 7.23 -3.93 2.08
CA GLY A 379 7.84 -4.56 0.92
C GLY A 379 9.24 -4.07 0.63
N GLY A 380 10.19 -5.00 0.50
CA GLY A 380 11.51 -4.72 -0.01
C GLY A 380 11.57 -4.68 -1.54
N SER A 381 12.79 -4.64 -2.08
CA SER A 381 13.05 -4.85 -3.50
C SER A 381 13.15 -6.35 -3.81
N MET A 382 13.13 -6.71 -5.10
CA MET A 382 13.34 -8.09 -5.53
C MET A 382 14.68 -8.70 -5.11
N GLN A 383 15.64 -7.88 -4.67
CA GLN A 383 16.98 -8.28 -4.25
C GLN A 383 17.20 -8.15 -2.73
N SER A 384 16.20 -7.66 -2.00
CA SER A 384 16.20 -7.57 -0.55
C SER A 384 15.01 -8.33 0.04
N GLY A 385 15.03 -8.62 1.33
CA GLY A 385 13.87 -9.17 2.04
C GLY A 385 12.76 -8.15 2.22
N SER A 386 11.66 -8.61 2.83
CA SER A 386 10.53 -7.78 3.27
C SER A 386 10.31 -8.00 4.76
N TYR A 387 9.58 -7.11 5.42
CA TYR A 387 9.31 -7.22 6.85
C TYR A 387 7.81 -7.34 7.12
N LEU A 388 7.49 -8.18 8.10
CA LEU A 388 6.18 -8.26 8.72
C LEU A 388 6.31 -7.72 10.15
N LEU A 389 5.64 -6.61 10.44
CA LEU A 389 5.67 -5.92 11.73
C LEU A 389 4.28 -5.97 12.38
N ALA A 390 4.22 -5.57 13.65
CA ALA A 390 2.96 -5.35 14.37
C ALA A 390 2.79 -3.86 14.72
N GLY A 391 1.57 -3.37 14.64
CA GLY A 391 1.23 -2.02 15.12
C GLY A 391 1.36 -1.93 16.64
N VAL A 392 1.85 -0.79 17.14
CA VAL A 392 2.12 -0.54 18.57
C VAL A 392 1.52 0.78 19.03
N GLU A 393 1.38 0.99 20.35
CA GLU A 393 0.73 2.19 20.91
C GLU A 393 1.46 3.49 20.59
N SER A 394 2.80 3.47 20.48
CA SER A 394 3.60 4.64 20.07
C SER A 394 3.16 5.20 18.69
N GLY A 395 2.52 4.39 17.85
CA GLY A 395 1.92 4.78 16.59
C GLY A 395 0.85 5.89 16.69
N SER A 396 0.31 6.17 17.88
CA SER A 396 -0.58 7.30 18.11
C SER A 396 0.01 8.65 17.67
N LYS A 397 1.34 8.79 17.72
CA LYS A 397 2.08 9.99 17.27
C LYS A 397 2.05 10.19 15.74
N THR A 398 1.74 9.14 14.98
CA THR A 398 1.69 9.11 13.51
C THR A 398 0.28 8.81 12.98
N PHE A 399 -0.75 8.97 13.79
CA PHE A 399 -2.11 8.50 13.47
C PHE A 399 -2.11 7.00 13.11
N TYR A 400 -1.34 6.20 13.86
CA TYR A 400 -1.12 4.77 13.62
C TYR A 400 -0.77 4.47 12.16
N THR A 401 0.27 5.17 11.68
CA THR A 401 0.76 5.05 10.30
C THR A 401 2.26 4.80 10.31
N THR A 402 2.72 3.94 9.39
CA THR A 402 4.13 3.63 9.19
C THR A 402 4.47 3.53 7.70
N ALA A 403 5.72 3.24 7.35
CA ALA A 403 6.17 3.01 5.97
C ALA A 403 5.40 1.88 5.27
N HIS A 404 5.33 1.89 3.95
CA HIS A 404 4.72 0.83 3.13
C HIS A 404 5.75 -0.06 2.44
N GLY A 405 6.97 0.39 2.30
CA GLY A 405 8.04 -0.33 1.60
C GLY A 405 9.38 0.36 1.75
N SER A 406 10.37 -0.06 0.97
CA SER A 406 11.72 0.53 1.02
C SER A 406 11.76 1.99 0.57
N GLY A 407 10.85 2.43 -0.31
CA GLY A 407 10.96 3.74 -0.96
C GLY A 407 12.08 3.80 -1.99
N ARG A 408 11.98 4.72 -2.95
CA ARG A 408 12.94 4.82 -4.05
C ARG A 408 13.99 5.88 -3.79
N VAL A 409 15.21 5.65 -4.31
CA VAL A 409 16.31 6.64 -4.34
C VAL A 409 16.47 7.26 -5.72
N MET A 410 15.77 6.75 -6.73
CA MET A 410 15.82 7.30 -8.09
C MET A 410 14.54 7.03 -8.87
N SER A 411 14.27 7.87 -9.89
CA SER A 411 13.11 7.70 -10.76
C SER A 411 13.23 6.43 -11.61
N ARG A 412 12.06 5.85 -11.99
CA ARG A 412 11.99 4.69 -12.90
C ARG A 412 12.74 4.93 -14.22
N ARG A 413 12.64 6.15 -14.77
CA ARG A 413 13.37 6.52 -15.99
C ARG A 413 14.89 6.48 -15.82
N LYS A 414 15.40 6.89 -14.65
CA LYS A 414 16.84 6.83 -14.33
C LYS A 414 17.27 5.38 -14.18
N ALA A 415 16.51 4.57 -13.44
CA ALA A 415 16.78 3.14 -13.23
C ALA A 415 16.88 2.38 -14.58
N LYS A 416 15.90 2.57 -15.50
CA LYS A 416 15.94 1.97 -16.85
C LYS A 416 17.21 2.28 -17.64
N LYS A 417 17.80 3.46 -17.44
CA LYS A 417 19.03 3.86 -18.13
C LYS A 417 20.29 3.31 -17.50
N MET A 418 20.23 3.04 -16.18
CA MET A 418 21.41 2.64 -15.40
C MET A 418 21.60 1.13 -15.31
N PHE A 419 20.49 0.37 -15.33
CA PHE A 419 20.52 -1.06 -15.06
C PHE A 419 20.20 -1.92 -16.28
N ASP A 420 20.94 -3.03 -16.41
CA ASP A 420 20.70 -4.06 -17.43
C ASP A 420 19.84 -5.17 -16.84
N SER A 421 18.65 -5.35 -17.39
CA SER A 421 17.65 -6.33 -16.91
C SER A 421 18.16 -7.78 -17.01
N ARG A 422 18.94 -8.11 -18.05
CA ARG A 422 19.46 -9.48 -18.23
C ARG A 422 20.54 -9.79 -17.21
N LYS A 423 21.35 -8.78 -16.88
CA LYS A 423 22.36 -8.90 -15.83
C LYS A 423 21.70 -9.10 -14.47
N ILE A 424 20.68 -8.29 -14.13
CA ILE A 424 19.90 -8.44 -12.88
C ILE A 424 19.29 -9.83 -12.79
N GLN A 425 18.60 -10.29 -13.84
CA GLN A 425 17.98 -11.63 -13.84
C GLN A 425 19.03 -12.73 -13.60
N LYS A 426 20.17 -12.66 -14.28
CA LYS A 426 21.25 -13.63 -14.10
C LYS A 426 21.84 -13.61 -12.69
N GLU A 427 22.04 -12.44 -12.11
CA GLU A 427 22.51 -12.28 -10.74
C GLU A 427 21.52 -12.89 -9.73
N MET A 428 20.22 -12.66 -9.91
CA MET A 428 19.16 -13.24 -9.07
C MET A 428 19.12 -14.77 -9.19
N GLU A 429 19.20 -15.30 -10.41
CA GLU A 429 19.26 -16.75 -10.66
C GLU A 429 20.50 -17.40 -10.01
N GLN A 430 21.65 -16.71 -10.02
CA GLN A 430 22.86 -17.17 -9.30
C GLN A 430 22.68 -17.21 -7.77
N CYS A 431 21.82 -16.33 -7.23
CA CYS A 431 21.47 -16.32 -5.82
C CYS A 431 20.28 -17.27 -5.50
N GLY A 432 19.83 -18.10 -6.43
CA GLY A 432 18.75 -19.06 -6.26
C GLY A 432 17.35 -18.46 -6.37
N THR A 433 17.22 -17.23 -6.86
CA THR A 433 15.91 -16.57 -7.06
C THR A 433 15.45 -16.71 -8.50
N TYR A 434 14.35 -17.41 -8.74
CA TYR A 434 13.75 -17.56 -10.06
C TYR A 434 12.79 -16.41 -10.38
N VAL A 435 13.00 -15.73 -11.51
CA VAL A 435 12.26 -14.52 -11.89
C VAL A 435 11.52 -14.64 -13.21
N ARG A 436 10.25 -14.24 -13.23
CA ARG A 436 9.45 -14.05 -14.44
C ARG A 436 8.98 -12.60 -14.54
N THR A 437 9.03 -12.04 -15.73
CA THR A 437 8.58 -10.68 -16.00
C THR A 437 7.84 -10.59 -17.33
N ALA A 438 6.81 -9.74 -17.38
CA ALA A 438 6.12 -9.42 -18.64
C ALA A 438 6.95 -8.47 -19.53
N SER A 439 7.96 -7.80 -18.97
CA SER A 439 8.78 -6.82 -19.66
C SER A 439 10.17 -6.70 -19.03
N TYR A 440 11.21 -6.95 -19.81
CA TYR A 440 12.59 -6.71 -19.36
C TYR A 440 12.83 -5.25 -18.94
N SER A 441 12.22 -4.29 -19.62
CA SER A 441 12.29 -2.87 -19.24
C SER A 441 11.69 -2.64 -17.83
N GLY A 442 10.64 -3.39 -17.46
CA GLY A 442 10.08 -3.37 -16.11
C GLY A 442 11.05 -3.90 -15.06
N LEU A 443 11.78 -4.96 -15.36
CA LEU A 443 12.78 -5.50 -14.44
C LEU A 443 13.90 -4.50 -14.12
N ALA A 444 14.38 -3.74 -15.10
CA ALA A 444 15.37 -2.68 -14.86
C ALA A 444 14.82 -1.51 -14.03
N GLU A 445 13.53 -1.18 -14.19
CA GLU A 445 12.88 -0.15 -13.37
C GLU A 445 12.93 -0.47 -11.87
N GLU A 446 12.78 -1.76 -11.55
CA GLU A 446 12.60 -2.28 -10.19
C GLU A 446 13.88 -2.91 -9.63
N ALA A 447 15.06 -2.60 -10.22
CA ALA A 447 16.36 -3.02 -9.71
C ALA A 447 16.53 -2.64 -8.22
N GLY A 448 17.11 -3.53 -7.42
CA GLY A 448 17.27 -3.31 -5.97
C GLY A 448 18.00 -2.01 -5.62
N ALA A 449 19.06 -1.67 -6.39
CA ALA A 449 19.79 -0.42 -6.20
C ALA A 449 19.00 0.87 -6.55
N ALA A 450 17.76 0.76 -7.05
CA ALA A 450 16.85 1.90 -7.21
C ALA A 450 16.06 2.24 -5.94
N TYR A 451 16.21 1.42 -4.88
CA TYR A 451 15.49 1.52 -3.62
C TYR A 451 16.42 1.87 -2.45
N LYS A 452 15.85 2.44 -1.39
CA LYS A 452 16.55 2.62 -0.11
C LYS A 452 16.82 1.25 0.53
N ASN A 453 17.80 1.20 1.44
CA ASN A 453 17.97 0.02 2.27
C ASN A 453 16.74 -0.18 3.16
N ILE A 454 16.12 -1.35 3.09
CA ILE A 454 14.90 -1.64 3.84
C ILE A 454 15.17 -1.71 5.35
N ASP A 455 16.37 -2.14 5.75
CA ASP A 455 16.74 -2.25 7.17
C ASP A 455 16.80 -0.85 7.82
N ASP A 456 17.35 0.15 7.11
CA ASP A 456 17.34 1.56 7.57
C ASP A 456 15.91 2.11 7.69
N VAL A 457 15.03 1.73 6.75
CA VAL A 457 13.62 2.12 6.78
C VAL A 457 12.92 1.51 7.99
N VAL A 458 13.11 0.21 8.23
CA VAL A 458 12.51 -0.50 9.37
C VAL A 458 13.05 0.02 10.69
N GLU A 459 14.36 0.29 10.79
CA GLU A 459 14.96 0.89 11.98
C GLU A 459 14.28 2.22 12.36
N ALA A 460 13.97 3.05 11.38
CA ALA A 460 13.29 4.32 11.63
C ALA A 460 11.79 4.19 11.96
N THR A 461 11.21 2.98 11.90
CA THR A 461 9.81 2.72 12.27
C THR A 461 9.65 2.19 13.71
N ARG A 462 10.74 1.91 14.40
CA ARG A 462 10.76 1.37 15.78
C ARG A 462 10.45 2.42 16.86
#